data_f4855f7ca4c9ec98414d27fcf692aa4f
#
_entry.id   f4855f7ca4c9ec98414d27fcf692aa4f
#
_cell.length_a   1.000
_cell.length_b   1.000
_cell.length_c   1.000
_cell.angle_alpha   90.00
_cell.angle_beta   90.00
_cell.angle_gamma   90.00
#
_symmetry.space_group_name_H-M   'P 1'
#
loop_
_entity.id
_entity.type
_entity.pdbx_description
1 polymer ?
#
loop_
_entity_poly.entity_id
_entity_poly.type
_entity_poly.pdbx_seq_one_letter_code
_entity_poly.pdbx_strand_id
1 'polypeptide(L)'
;VNESAEYSSGNIQYLPGLALNWTVSPNATSYTFSLRQGVTFSNGDPFNAYQVWAQMYMIYFVTANSSSWLDSYNVFNMNTANFGPSTISLMNQSGLANPGQALLSIMDNNSWPIYVTGPYQIVFQLAHPFQYFLGLTIVFAGLIFDSQYVLEHGGPGTATAINSFFNQNPIPGTGPYEFSHVAEQSYALFTQNPNYWGANLTPQQIQANPFLDPGHVKNVVINYKTDDISRYTDLSTGKAQVAVIEAQDWNSIVPNPKFVYYQVPKYSALEALFSLNTKLYPTNITDVRQAIVHAINYSDLISKAFLGQGQELIAPEYPIYGQYYNTPGLQPYQYNLTLAKQYLSEANITNMPSITYTASSTTVWQGIAGQVIQADLAQIGITVNLNLVPYAQCQTYQGTYTYNLQLLKNSSVASQIAIPGCGPWGPSELTPADAWTDFVSNRSTIGNVADYSNPVVETAINSFFDSQNTTYIQGLLTKAQTQLYNDAPLITIGLGLWLVDGSIVWQKGVINSFLVDPLTTGTDTMPILNTITFG
;
A
#
# COMPACT_ATOMS: atom_id res chain seq x y z
N VAL A 1 4.63 -0.58 -17.56
CA VAL A 1 5.09 -1.84 -16.94
C VAL A 1 4.68 -2.97 -17.87
N ASN A 2 5.61 -3.82 -18.28
CA ASN A 2 5.28 -4.97 -19.13
C ASN A 2 4.93 -6.14 -18.21
N GLU A 3 3.64 -6.32 -17.96
CA GLU A 3 3.04 -7.11 -16.88
C GLU A 3 3.49 -8.58 -16.79
N SER A 4 3.78 -9.24 -17.93
CA SER A 4 4.05 -10.68 -17.92
C SER A 4 5.51 -11.04 -17.55
N ALA A 5 6.45 -10.12 -17.71
CA ALA A 5 7.87 -10.38 -17.43
C ALA A 5 8.28 -9.97 -16.01
N GLU A 6 7.54 -9.07 -15.38
CA GLU A 6 7.92 -8.44 -14.11
C GLU A 6 7.56 -9.26 -12.89
N TYR A 7 6.37 -9.87 -12.85
CA TYR A 7 5.99 -10.77 -11.76
C TYR A 7 6.91 -11.97 -11.60
N SER A 8 7.58 -12.39 -12.67
CA SER A 8 8.50 -13.54 -12.62
C SER A 8 9.95 -13.14 -12.35
N SER A 9 10.33 -11.86 -12.53
CA SER A 9 11.74 -11.42 -12.46
C SER A 9 12.04 -10.44 -11.32
N GLY A 10 11.03 -9.85 -10.70
CA GLY A 10 11.21 -8.79 -9.69
C GLY A 10 11.83 -7.49 -10.24
N ASN A 11 11.86 -7.33 -11.56
CA ASN A 11 12.43 -6.13 -12.21
C ASN A 11 11.32 -5.12 -12.51
N ILE A 12 11.21 -4.11 -11.68
CA ILE A 12 10.31 -2.98 -11.89
C ILE A 12 10.93 -2.05 -12.92
N GLN A 13 10.18 -1.74 -13.98
CA GLN A 13 10.58 -0.78 -15.00
C GLN A 13 9.81 0.52 -14.82
N TYR A 14 10.53 1.62 -14.61
CA TYR A 14 9.95 2.96 -14.53
C TYR A 14 9.87 3.58 -15.92
N LEU A 15 8.69 4.06 -16.30
CA LEU A 15 8.43 4.63 -17.62
C LEU A 15 8.27 6.16 -17.53
N PRO A 16 8.70 6.92 -18.56
CA PRO A 16 8.49 8.37 -18.62
C PRO A 16 6.99 8.74 -18.59
N GLY A 17 6.65 9.70 -17.74
CA GLY A 17 5.31 10.30 -17.64
C GLY A 17 5.42 11.83 -17.68
N LEU A 18 5.06 12.49 -16.59
CA LEU A 18 5.32 13.93 -16.37
C LEU A 18 6.83 14.22 -16.31
N ALA A 19 7.63 13.32 -15.74
CA ALA A 19 9.07 13.34 -15.89
C ALA A 19 9.45 12.68 -17.22
N LEU A 20 10.17 13.39 -18.07
CA LEU A 20 10.69 12.87 -19.35
C LEU A 20 11.85 11.91 -19.13
N ASN A 21 12.68 12.23 -18.17
CA ASN A 21 13.83 11.43 -17.75
C ASN A 21 14.27 11.87 -16.36
N TRP A 22 15.17 11.10 -15.77
CA TRP A 22 15.80 11.40 -14.49
C TRP A 22 17.23 10.91 -14.47
N THR A 23 18.03 11.51 -13.61
CA THR A 23 19.39 11.09 -13.33
C THR A 23 19.52 10.79 -11.85
N VAL A 24 20.30 9.78 -11.54
CA VAL A 24 20.57 9.34 -10.16
C VAL A 24 22.06 9.49 -9.90
N SER A 25 22.42 10.09 -8.76
CA SER A 25 23.83 10.17 -8.36
C SER A 25 24.43 8.78 -8.12
N PRO A 26 25.74 8.58 -8.30
CA PRO A 26 26.37 7.25 -8.15
C PRO A 26 26.15 6.60 -6.78
N ASN A 27 25.91 7.39 -5.75
CA ASN A 27 25.62 6.94 -4.39
C ASN A 27 24.12 6.87 -4.07
N ALA A 28 23.25 7.04 -5.08
CA ALA A 28 21.78 7.04 -4.94
C ALA A 28 21.23 8.01 -3.86
N THR A 29 21.92 9.12 -3.61
CA THR A 29 21.46 10.16 -2.67
C THR A 29 20.86 11.38 -3.36
N SER A 30 20.91 11.49 -4.69
CA SER A 30 20.32 12.61 -5.42
C SER A 30 19.64 12.14 -6.68
N TYR A 31 18.41 12.58 -6.85
CA TYR A 31 17.55 12.30 -8.00
C TYR A 31 17.15 13.62 -8.65
N THR A 32 17.51 13.80 -9.92
CA THR A 32 17.15 14.99 -10.69
C THR A 32 16.16 14.61 -11.78
N PHE A 33 14.97 15.18 -11.75
CA PHE A 33 13.91 14.94 -12.73
C PHE A 33 13.82 16.10 -13.72
N SER A 34 13.83 15.78 -15.02
CA SER A 34 13.50 16.71 -16.09
C SER A 34 12.03 16.56 -16.46
N LEU A 35 11.25 17.60 -16.29
CA LEU A 35 9.80 17.57 -16.42
C LEU A 35 9.34 17.93 -17.84
N ARG A 36 8.20 17.41 -18.24
CA ARG A 36 7.54 17.69 -19.51
C ARG A 36 7.07 19.14 -19.56
N GLN A 37 7.36 19.80 -20.68
CA GLN A 37 6.91 21.19 -20.95
C GLN A 37 5.56 21.19 -21.67
N GLY A 38 4.80 22.28 -21.52
CA GLY A 38 3.52 22.48 -22.20
C GLY A 38 2.38 21.61 -21.66
N VAL A 39 2.54 21.00 -20.50
CA VAL A 39 1.47 20.29 -19.79
C VAL A 39 0.63 21.30 -19.01
N THR A 40 -0.67 21.10 -19.02
CA THR A 40 -1.62 21.82 -18.16
C THR A 40 -2.41 20.85 -17.31
N PHE A 41 -2.88 21.33 -16.16
CA PHE A 41 -3.91 20.65 -15.40
C PHE A 41 -5.27 20.72 -16.14
N SER A 42 -6.24 19.91 -15.70
CA SER A 42 -7.55 19.85 -16.38
C SER A 42 -8.31 21.19 -16.38
N ASN A 43 -8.07 22.05 -15.39
CA ASN A 43 -8.61 23.41 -15.31
C ASN A 43 -7.87 24.42 -16.22
N GLY A 44 -6.75 24.02 -16.86
CA GLY A 44 -5.94 24.84 -17.75
C GLY A 44 -4.72 25.48 -17.10
N ASP A 45 -4.53 25.35 -15.80
CA ASP A 45 -3.36 25.88 -15.10
C ASP A 45 -2.06 25.19 -15.54
N PRO A 46 -0.93 25.89 -15.63
CA PRO A 46 0.30 25.33 -16.15
C PRO A 46 0.98 24.40 -15.14
N PHE A 47 1.37 23.22 -15.59
CA PHE A 47 2.24 22.32 -14.85
C PHE A 47 3.71 22.72 -14.99
N ASN A 48 4.43 22.78 -13.87
CA ASN A 48 5.87 23.04 -13.82
C ASN A 48 6.50 22.51 -12.54
N ALA A 49 7.82 22.67 -12.36
CA ALA A 49 8.53 22.20 -11.17
C ALA A 49 8.13 22.95 -9.89
N TYR A 50 7.62 24.17 -9.99
CA TYR A 50 7.15 24.94 -8.83
C TYR A 50 5.87 24.36 -8.24
N GLN A 51 4.99 23.84 -9.09
CA GLN A 51 3.79 23.10 -8.67
C GLN A 51 4.17 21.83 -7.91
N VAL A 52 5.12 21.05 -8.44
CA VAL A 52 5.63 19.85 -7.80
C VAL A 52 6.27 20.17 -6.45
N TRP A 53 7.10 21.21 -6.40
CA TRP A 53 7.73 21.67 -5.17
C TRP A 53 6.70 22.08 -4.12
N ALA A 54 5.68 22.86 -4.52
CA ALA A 54 4.61 23.29 -3.64
C ALA A 54 3.80 22.12 -3.07
N GLN A 55 3.51 21.10 -3.90
CA GLN A 55 2.87 19.87 -3.44
C GLN A 55 3.71 19.17 -2.37
N MET A 56 5.01 18.97 -2.62
CA MET A 56 5.91 18.35 -1.65
C MET A 56 5.98 19.18 -0.36
N TYR A 57 6.02 20.51 -0.48
CA TYR A 57 5.96 21.40 0.67
C TYR A 57 4.68 21.17 1.49
N MET A 58 3.52 21.13 0.85
CA MET A 58 2.24 20.92 1.54
C MET A 58 2.17 19.55 2.20
N ILE A 59 2.63 18.50 1.54
CA ILE A 59 2.66 17.14 2.09
C ILE A 59 3.57 17.08 3.33
N TYR A 60 4.80 17.57 3.23
CA TYR A 60 5.78 17.41 4.30
C TYR A 60 5.64 18.41 5.45
N PHE A 61 5.23 19.65 5.19
CA PHE A 61 5.26 20.70 6.19
C PHE A 61 3.92 21.13 6.74
N VAL A 62 2.86 21.00 5.96
CA VAL A 62 1.52 21.40 6.38
C VAL A 62 0.75 20.23 6.95
N THR A 63 0.90 19.06 6.35
CA THR A 63 0.26 17.83 6.80
C THR A 63 1.25 16.86 7.46
N ALA A 64 2.41 17.34 7.85
CA ALA A 64 3.62 16.61 8.22
C ALA A 64 3.45 15.41 9.16
N ASN A 65 2.40 15.37 9.96
CA ASN A 65 2.14 14.24 10.85
C ASN A 65 1.24 13.16 10.21
N SER A 66 0.74 13.36 8.99
CA SER A 66 -0.13 12.41 8.30
C SER A 66 0.58 11.64 7.18
N SER A 67 1.79 12.06 6.80
CA SER A 67 2.59 11.45 5.74
C SER A 67 3.60 10.41 6.28
N SER A 68 3.17 9.64 7.26
CA SER A 68 4.01 8.66 7.96
C SER A 68 4.78 7.70 7.05
N TRP A 69 4.26 7.39 5.89
CA TRP A 69 4.89 6.50 4.92
C TRP A 69 6.22 7.03 4.39
N LEU A 70 6.30 8.31 4.02
CA LEU A 70 7.55 8.92 3.57
C LEU A 70 8.55 9.10 4.73
N ASP A 71 8.05 9.28 5.95
CA ASP A 71 8.89 9.38 7.15
C ASP A 71 9.40 8.01 7.64
N SER A 72 8.71 6.91 7.33
CA SER A 72 9.11 5.56 7.75
C SER A 72 10.53 5.19 7.32
N TYR A 73 10.97 5.72 6.19
CA TYR A 73 12.31 5.46 5.66
C TYR A 73 13.34 6.56 5.99
N ASN A 74 12.96 7.63 6.67
CA ASN A 74 13.82 8.79 6.94
C ASN A 74 14.57 9.28 5.68
N VAL A 75 13.87 9.28 4.53
CA VAL A 75 14.48 9.52 3.22
C VAL A 75 15.03 10.93 3.10
N PHE A 76 14.43 11.89 3.80
CA PHE A 76 14.85 13.28 3.77
C PHE A 76 15.32 13.76 5.13
N ASN A 77 16.38 14.58 5.13
CA ASN A 77 16.79 15.32 6.31
C ASN A 77 16.01 16.64 6.37
N MET A 78 14.82 16.59 6.96
CA MET A 78 13.90 17.71 7.03
C MET A 78 14.26 18.63 8.20
N ASN A 79 15.16 19.57 7.99
CA ASN A 79 15.37 20.65 8.95
C ASN A 79 14.26 21.69 8.79
N THR A 80 13.22 21.59 9.63
CA THR A 80 12.00 22.41 9.57
C THR A 80 12.22 23.86 10.05
N ALA A 81 13.40 24.22 10.53
CA ALA A 81 13.65 25.52 11.16
C ALA A 81 13.43 26.74 10.24
N ASN A 82 13.38 26.54 8.92
CA ASN A 82 13.28 27.62 7.94
C ASN A 82 11.93 27.65 7.18
N PHE A 83 10.98 26.77 7.48
CA PHE A 83 9.67 26.75 6.83
C PHE A 83 8.56 27.08 7.81
N GLY A 84 7.70 27.94 7.42
CA GLY A 84 6.60 28.36 8.24
C GLY A 84 5.40 28.83 7.42
N PRO A 85 4.31 29.24 8.07
CA PRO A 85 3.11 29.78 7.42
C PRO A 85 3.39 30.91 6.41
N SER A 86 4.54 31.61 6.55
CA SER A 86 4.99 32.62 5.61
C SER A 86 5.24 32.09 4.19
N THR A 87 5.68 30.83 4.01
CA THR A 87 5.90 30.23 2.68
C THR A 87 4.57 30.00 1.97
N ILE A 88 3.54 29.52 2.66
CA ILE A 88 2.18 29.41 2.11
C ILE A 88 1.66 30.78 1.65
N SER A 89 1.87 31.80 2.48
CA SER A 89 1.48 33.18 2.13
C SER A 89 2.21 33.68 0.87
N LEU A 90 3.50 33.39 0.75
CA LEU A 90 4.28 33.75 -0.45
C LEU A 90 3.80 33.00 -1.71
N MET A 91 3.48 31.71 -1.60
CA MET A 91 2.89 30.93 -2.69
C MET A 91 1.57 31.54 -3.15
N ASN A 92 0.67 31.87 -2.23
CA ASN A 92 -0.61 32.52 -2.51
C ASN A 92 -0.43 33.90 -3.19
N GLN A 93 0.55 34.68 -2.77
CA GLN A 93 0.76 36.03 -3.30
C GLN A 93 1.42 36.02 -4.68
N SER A 94 2.37 35.11 -4.91
CA SER A 94 3.15 35.05 -6.14
C SER A 94 2.48 34.25 -7.25
N GLY A 95 1.67 33.26 -6.89
CA GLY A 95 1.27 32.18 -7.77
C GLY A 95 2.42 31.24 -8.14
N LEU A 96 2.09 30.06 -8.68
CA LEU A 96 3.06 29.01 -8.99
C LEU A 96 3.38 28.90 -10.50
N ALA A 97 2.67 29.64 -11.35
CA ALA A 97 2.98 29.70 -12.78
C ALA A 97 4.31 30.41 -13.05
N ASN A 98 4.54 31.55 -12.39
CA ASN A 98 5.75 32.36 -12.46
C ASN A 98 6.05 32.96 -11.08
N PRO A 99 6.66 32.20 -10.19
CA PRO A 99 6.90 32.65 -8.83
C PRO A 99 7.78 33.91 -8.75
N GLY A 100 7.43 34.84 -7.86
CA GLY A 100 8.27 36.01 -7.61
C GLY A 100 9.59 35.66 -6.92
N GLN A 101 10.58 36.57 -6.99
CA GLN A 101 11.94 36.32 -6.53
C GLN A 101 12.02 35.84 -5.07
N ALA A 102 11.15 36.34 -4.19
CA ALA A 102 11.16 35.94 -2.79
C ALA A 102 10.80 34.44 -2.62
N LEU A 103 9.83 33.94 -3.39
CA LEU A 103 9.46 32.51 -3.37
C LEU A 103 10.51 31.67 -4.10
N LEU A 104 11.02 32.13 -5.24
CA LEU A 104 12.10 31.44 -5.97
C LEU A 104 13.31 31.21 -5.08
N SER A 105 13.73 32.21 -4.28
CA SER A 105 14.88 32.05 -3.36
C SER A 105 14.70 30.98 -2.31
N ILE A 106 13.44 30.56 -2.06
CA ILE A 106 13.14 29.43 -1.18
C ILE A 106 13.16 28.14 -1.98
N MET A 107 12.54 28.14 -3.17
CA MET A 107 12.39 26.95 -4.01
C MET A 107 13.70 26.48 -4.63
N ASP A 108 14.65 27.38 -4.94
CA ASP A 108 15.95 27.07 -5.52
C ASP A 108 17.06 26.85 -4.48
N ASN A 109 16.73 26.93 -3.22
CA ASN A 109 17.69 26.76 -2.13
C ASN A 109 18.12 25.29 -1.97
N ASN A 110 19.31 24.97 -2.45
CA ASN A 110 19.88 23.63 -2.42
C ASN A 110 20.36 23.14 -1.02
N SER A 111 20.20 23.94 0.03
CA SER A 111 20.33 23.46 1.40
C SER A 111 19.13 22.64 1.84
N TRP A 112 18.13 22.57 1.00
CA TRP A 112 16.90 21.82 1.19
C TRP A 112 16.95 20.45 0.49
N PRO A 113 16.24 19.46 1.04
CA PRO A 113 16.19 18.16 0.40
C PRO A 113 15.41 18.14 -0.92
N ILE A 114 14.53 19.12 -1.15
CA ILE A 114 13.77 19.22 -2.40
C ILE A 114 13.88 20.66 -2.90
N TYR A 115 14.47 20.85 -4.09
CA TYR A 115 14.66 22.18 -4.66
C TYR A 115 14.55 22.15 -6.18
N VAL A 116 14.25 23.31 -6.78
CA VAL A 116 14.15 23.46 -8.22
C VAL A 116 15.43 24.09 -8.78
N THR A 117 15.82 23.69 -9.98
CA THR A 117 16.94 24.31 -10.73
C THR A 117 16.45 25.05 -11.96
N GLY A 118 15.13 25.14 -12.11
CA GLY A 118 14.43 25.83 -13.18
C GLY A 118 12.97 25.40 -13.26
N PRO A 119 12.19 26.01 -14.14
CA PRO A 119 10.74 25.76 -14.21
C PRO A 119 10.36 24.32 -14.58
N TYR A 120 11.29 23.52 -15.11
CA TYR A 120 11.05 22.14 -15.55
C TYR A 120 12.12 21.17 -15.04
N GLN A 121 12.76 21.50 -13.94
CA GLN A 121 13.69 20.59 -13.29
C GLN A 121 13.61 20.69 -11.79
N ILE A 122 13.51 19.53 -11.12
CA ILE A 122 13.43 19.40 -9.66
C ILE A 122 14.42 18.35 -9.19
N VAL A 123 15.03 18.61 -8.05
CA VAL A 123 16.03 17.76 -7.42
C VAL A 123 15.50 17.29 -6.06
N PHE A 124 15.66 16.00 -5.80
CA PHE A 124 15.43 15.39 -4.50
C PHE A 124 16.77 14.93 -3.95
N GLN A 125 17.19 15.52 -2.84
CA GLN A 125 18.42 15.18 -2.13
C GLN A 125 18.07 14.35 -0.91
N LEU A 126 18.50 13.08 -0.92
CA LEU A 126 18.17 12.11 0.14
C LEU A 126 19.17 12.20 1.29
N ALA A 127 18.71 11.90 2.50
CA ALA A 127 19.51 11.85 3.72
C ALA A 127 20.54 10.70 3.71
N HIS A 128 20.22 9.61 3.02
CA HIS A 128 21.06 8.43 2.85
C HIS A 128 20.80 7.79 1.48
N PRO A 129 21.64 6.88 0.99
CA PRO A 129 21.37 6.14 -0.24
C PRO A 129 20.03 5.42 -0.16
N PHE A 130 19.20 5.55 -1.21
CA PHE A 130 17.92 4.86 -1.26
C PHE A 130 17.56 4.49 -2.71
N GLN A 131 17.90 3.29 -3.11
CA GLN A 131 17.74 2.83 -4.51
C GLN A 131 16.27 2.64 -4.94
N TYR A 132 15.34 2.54 -3.99
CA TYR A 132 13.91 2.37 -4.26
C TYR A 132 13.12 3.68 -4.32
N PHE A 133 13.82 4.82 -4.30
CA PHE A 133 13.19 6.14 -4.29
C PHE A 133 12.22 6.37 -5.46
N LEU A 134 12.52 5.81 -6.63
CA LEU A 134 11.60 5.93 -7.78
C LEU A 134 10.27 5.23 -7.53
N GLY A 135 10.27 4.05 -6.91
CA GLY A 135 9.04 3.36 -6.50
C GLY A 135 8.24 4.20 -5.51
N LEU A 136 8.91 4.71 -4.49
CA LEU A 136 8.30 5.58 -3.47
C LEU A 136 7.69 6.84 -4.10
N THR A 137 8.34 7.47 -5.08
CA THR A 137 7.80 8.66 -5.76
C THR A 137 6.58 8.36 -6.61
N ILE A 138 6.46 7.18 -7.17
CA ILE A 138 5.28 6.79 -7.97
C ILE A 138 4.06 6.65 -7.07
N VAL A 139 4.20 6.00 -5.94
CA VAL A 139 3.06 5.68 -5.06
C VAL A 139 2.57 6.91 -4.29
N PHE A 140 3.48 7.71 -3.72
CA PHE A 140 3.10 8.78 -2.78
C PHE A 140 3.27 10.19 -3.31
N ALA A 141 4.20 10.42 -4.22
CA ALA A 141 4.53 11.75 -4.72
C ALA A 141 4.26 11.92 -6.21
N GLY A 142 4.02 10.82 -6.93
CA GLY A 142 3.86 10.82 -8.39
C GLY A 142 2.48 11.25 -8.87
N LEU A 143 1.48 11.30 -7.98
CA LEU A 143 0.16 11.81 -8.29
C LEU A 143 0.16 13.33 -8.15
N ILE A 144 0.64 14.01 -9.18
CA ILE A 144 0.75 15.47 -9.15
C ILE A 144 -0.62 16.11 -9.38
N PHE A 145 -1.02 16.93 -8.42
CA PHE A 145 -2.24 17.74 -8.46
C PHE A 145 -1.92 19.24 -8.58
N ASP A 146 -2.91 20.01 -8.95
CA ASP A 146 -2.79 21.47 -9.03
C ASP A 146 -2.66 22.11 -7.64
N SER A 147 -1.43 22.40 -7.27
CA SER A 147 -1.10 23.04 -5.99
C SER A 147 -1.60 24.47 -5.92
N GLN A 148 -1.68 25.19 -7.04
CA GLN A 148 -2.23 26.54 -7.09
C GLN A 148 -3.72 26.53 -6.75
N TYR A 149 -4.47 25.59 -7.32
CA TYR A 149 -5.89 25.40 -7.02
C TYR A 149 -6.10 25.10 -5.53
N VAL A 150 -5.27 24.25 -4.94
CA VAL A 150 -5.35 23.96 -3.49
C VAL A 150 -5.15 25.21 -2.66
N LEU A 151 -4.13 26.01 -2.98
CA LEU A 151 -3.83 27.24 -2.28
C LEU A 151 -4.97 28.27 -2.37
N GLU A 152 -5.57 28.45 -3.55
CA GLU A 152 -6.69 29.39 -3.81
C GLU A 152 -7.97 29.01 -3.07
N HIS A 153 -8.13 27.73 -2.72
CA HIS A 153 -9.29 27.21 -2.00
C HIS A 153 -9.03 26.93 -0.53
N GLY A 154 -8.11 27.68 0.09
CA GLY A 154 -7.86 27.64 1.53
C GLY A 154 -6.72 26.72 1.97
N GLY A 155 -5.95 26.19 1.03
CA GLY A 155 -4.83 25.30 1.31
C GLY A 155 -5.26 23.88 1.68
N PRO A 156 -4.30 22.99 1.99
CA PRO A 156 -4.56 21.58 2.27
C PRO A 156 -5.25 21.32 3.62
N GLY A 157 -5.34 22.34 4.48
CA GLY A 157 -5.74 22.18 5.88
C GLY A 157 -4.54 21.89 6.78
N THR A 158 -4.75 21.08 7.82
CA THR A 158 -3.72 20.64 8.77
C THR A 158 -3.76 19.12 8.92
N ALA A 159 -2.76 18.53 9.57
CA ALA A 159 -2.72 17.10 9.87
C ALA A 159 -3.97 16.57 10.62
N THR A 160 -4.61 17.41 11.40
CA THR A 160 -5.80 17.06 12.21
C THR A 160 -7.11 17.57 11.64
N ALA A 161 -7.05 18.44 10.61
CA ALA A 161 -8.22 19.09 10.00
C ALA A 161 -7.94 19.33 8.51
N ILE A 162 -8.13 18.28 7.70
CA ILE A 162 -8.03 18.37 6.25
C ILE A 162 -9.11 19.32 5.74
N ASN A 163 -8.79 20.10 4.70
CA ASN A 163 -9.73 21.03 4.10
C ASN A 163 -10.91 20.29 3.44
N SER A 164 -12.08 20.36 4.06
CA SER A 164 -13.28 19.67 3.62
C SER A 164 -13.86 20.17 2.29
N PHE A 165 -13.39 21.31 1.77
CA PHE A 165 -13.76 21.79 0.44
C PHE A 165 -13.50 20.74 -0.64
N PHE A 166 -12.39 20.00 -0.52
CA PHE A 166 -11.98 19.01 -1.51
C PHE A 166 -12.78 17.69 -1.46
N ASN A 167 -13.63 17.48 -0.46
CA ASN A 167 -14.53 16.32 -0.43
C ASN A 167 -15.54 16.33 -1.57
N GLN A 168 -15.95 17.51 -2.03
CA GLN A 168 -16.93 17.70 -3.11
C GLN A 168 -16.35 18.43 -4.33
N ASN A 169 -15.16 18.99 -4.21
CA ASN A 169 -14.47 19.74 -5.25
C ASN A 169 -13.11 19.10 -5.53
N PRO A 170 -13.06 18.06 -6.38
CA PRO A 170 -11.84 17.35 -6.67
C PRO A 170 -10.75 18.27 -7.21
N ILE A 171 -9.50 18.01 -6.81
CA ILE A 171 -8.36 18.81 -7.23
C ILE A 171 -8.01 18.45 -8.68
N PRO A 172 -7.80 19.44 -9.57
CA PRO A 172 -7.41 19.20 -10.96
C PRO A 172 -6.09 18.41 -11.06
N GLY A 173 -6.06 17.42 -11.94
CA GLY A 173 -4.88 16.62 -12.28
C GLY A 173 -4.45 16.82 -13.73
N THR A 174 -3.35 16.15 -14.11
CA THR A 174 -2.81 16.19 -15.49
C THR A 174 -3.15 14.93 -16.28
N GLY A 175 -3.95 14.03 -15.72
CA GLY A 175 -4.30 12.74 -16.31
C GLY A 175 -5.30 12.82 -17.47
N PRO A 176 -5.56 11.69 -18.15
CA PRO A 176 -6.48 11.63 -19.30
C PRO A 176 -7.95 11.80 -18.92
N TYR A 177 -8.27 11.68 -17.64
CA TYR A 177 -9.61 11.92 -17.10
C TYR A 177 -9.55 12.94 -15.98
N GLU A 178 -10.64 13.67 -15.81
CA GLU A 178 -10.89 14.59 -14.72
C GLU A 178 -12.16 14.19 -13.96
N PHE A 179 -12.22 14.48 -12.68
CA PHE A 179 -13.46 14.39 -11.90
C PHE A 179 -14.40 15.49 -12.35
N SER A 180 -15.51 15.09 -12.94
CA SER A 180 -16.58 16.02 -13.32
C SER A 180 -17.60 16.23 -12.19
N HIS A 181 -17.85 15.18 -11.40
CA HIS A 181 -18.78 15.25 -10.28
C HIS A 181 -18.51 14.16 -9.25
N VAL A 182 -18.65 14.49 -7.98
CA VAL A 182 -18.61 13.54 -6.87
C VAL A 182 -19.88 13.69 -6.03
N ALA A 183 -20.66 12.62 -5.95
CA ALA A 183 -21.76 12.50 -5.00
C ALA A 183 -21.30 11.59 -3.87
N GLU A 184 -20.99 12.18 -2.73
CA GLU A 184 -20.44 11.49 -1.57
C GLU A 184 -21.23 10.21 -1.23
N GLN A 185 -20.54 9.11 -1.00
CA GLN A 185 -21.09 7.78 -0.73
C GLN A 185 -22.05 7.21 -1.81
N SER A 186 -22.09 7.78 -2.99
CA SER A 186 -22.97 7.36 -4.07
C SER A 186 -22.20 7.04 -5.34
N TYR A 187 -21.61 8.04 -6.00
CA TYR A 187 -20.84 7.82 -7.23
C TYR A 187 -19.82 8.93 -7.49
N ALA A 188 -18.84 8.62 -8.32
CA ALA A 188 -17.96 9.60 -8.95
C ALA A 188 -18.11 9.53 -10.48
N LEU A 189 -18.22 10.69 -11.13
CA LEU A 189 -18.24 10.84 -12.57
C LEU A 189 -16.89 11.38 -13.04
N PHE A 190 -16.27 10.65 -13.95
CA PHE A 190 -15.08 11.07 -14.68
C PHE A 190 -15.44 11.38 -16.12
N THR A 191 -14.88 12.46 -16.65
CA THR A 191 -14.96 12.84 -18.06
C THR A 191 -13.56 12.91 -18.65
N GLN A 192 -13.43 12.70 -19.96
CA GLN A 192 -12.14 12.90 -20.63
C GLN A 192 -11.64 14.32 -20.38
N ASN A 193 -10.38 14.45 -20.02
CA ASN A 193 -9.71 15.73 -19.84
C ASN A 193 -9.41 16.35 -21.22
N PRO A 194 -10.05 17.46 -21.59
CA PRO A 194 -9.86 18.10 -22.89
C PRO A 194 -8.45 18.69 -23.05
N ASN A 195 -7.75 18.91 -21.94
CA ASN A 195 -6.41 19.49 -21.89
C ASN A 195 -5.32 18.41 -21.71
N TYR A 196 -5.67 17.12 -21.88
CA TYR A 196 -4.71 16.05 -21.68
C TYR A 196 -3.56 16.12 -22.68
N TRP A 197 -2.35 16.31 -22.18
CA TRP A 197 -1.13 16.43 -22.98
C TRP A 197 -0.81 15.16 -23.81
N GLY A 198 -1.23 13.98 -23.35
CA GLY A 198 -1.03 12.70 -24.05
C GLY A 198 -1.89 12.55 -25.31
N ALA A 199 -2.90 13.39 -25.51
CA ALA A 199 -3.72 13.37 -26.74
C ALA A 199 -2.92 13.61 -28.02
N ASN A 200 -1.73 14.21 -27.93
CA ASN A 200 -0.84 14.47 -29.06
C ASN A 200 0.29 13.44 -29.22
N LEU A 201 0.30 12.37 -28.44
CA LEU A 201 1.29 11.31 -28.55
C LEU A 201 1.03 10.45 -29.79
N THR A 202 2.12 9.99 -30.40
CA THR A 202 2.02 9.07 -31.54
C THR A 202 1.62 7.67 -31.07
N PRO A 203 1.03 6.84 -31.96
CA PRO A 203 0.73 5.44 -31.63
C PRO A 203 1.93 4.65 -31.12
N GLN A 204 3.15 4.95 -31.63
CA GLN A 204 4.37 4.30 -31.18
C GLN A 204 4.74 4.70 -29.74
N GLN A 205 4.50 5.95 -29.35
CA GLN A 205 4.73 6.42 -27.98
C GLN A 205 3.72 5.80 -27.00
N ILE A 206 2.46 5.68 -27.43
CA ILE A 206 1.43 5.00 -26.64
C ILE A 206 1.74 3.49 -26.51
N GLN A 207 2.19 2.86 -27.59
CA GLN A 207 2.60 1.44 -27.54
C GLN A 207 3.80 1.22 -26.59
N ALA A 208 4.74 2.16 -26.54
CA ALA A 208 5.89 2.11 -25.63
C ALA A 208 5.50 2.36 -24.16
N ASN A 209 4.44 3.12 -23.91
CA ASN A 209 3.88 3.37 -22.60
C ASN A 209 2.34 3.47 -22.68
N PRO A 210 1.62 2.35 -22.59
CA PRO A 210 0.16 2.31 -22.71
C PRO A 210 -0.59 3.12 -21.65
N PHE A 211 0.05 3.40 -20.51
CA PHE A 211 -0.55 4.24 -19.45
C PHE A 211 -0.76 5.70 -19.89
N LEU A 212 -0.14 6.10 -21.00
CA LEU A 212 -0.30 7.44 -21.57
C LEU A 212 -1.40 7.53 -22.63
N ASP A 213 -2.16 6.47 -22.87
CA ASP A 213 -3.30 6.48 -23.79
C ASP A 213 -4.30 7.58 -23.36
N PRO A 214 -4.80 8.42 -24.29
CA PRO A 214 -5.77 9.46 -23.94
C PRO A 214 -7.14 8.92 -23.52
N GLY A 215 -7.38 7.62 -23.70
CA GLY A 215 -8.63 6.96 -23.36
C GLY A 215 -9.67 7.02 -24.48
N HIS A 216 -10.56 6.01 -24.47
CA HIS A 216 -11.57 5.81 -25.52
C HIS A 216 -13.00 5.95 -24.99
N VAL A 217 -13.18 6.12 -23.70
CA VAL A 217 -14.47 6.28 -23.02
C VAL A 217 -14.69 7.74 -22.67
N LYS A 218 -15.76 8.34 -23.16
CA LYS A 218 -16.04 9.75 -22.88
C LYS A 218 -16.37 10.02 -21.42
N ASN A 219 -17.15 9.13 -20.80
CA ASN A 219 -17.60 9.27 -19.42
C ASN A 219 -17.46 7.93 -18.70
N VAL A 220 -16.94 7.96 -17.49
CA VAL A 220 -16.87 6.80 -16.59
C VAL A 220 -17.57 7.14 -15.29
N VAL A 221 -18.50 6.30 -14.87
CA VAL A 221 -19.18 6.42 -13.59
C VAL A 221 -18.71 5.29 -12.68
N ILE A 222 -18.13 5.65 -11.55
CA ILE A 222 -17.78 4.69 -10.50
C ILE A 222 -18.86 4.78 -9.42
N ASN A 223 -19.67 3.74 -9.28
CA ASN A 223 -20.70 3.65 -8.26
C ASN A 223 -20.14 3.03 -6.99
N TYR A 224 -20.32 3.68 -5.85
CA TYR A 224 -19.94 3.15 -4.55
C TYR A 224 -21.02 2.19 -4.05
N LYS A 225 -20.69 0.92 -3.99
CA LYS A 225 -21.56 -0.14 -3.49
C LYS A 225 -20.81 -0.99 -2.48
N THR A 226 -21.26 -0.97 -1.24
CA THR A 226 -20.61 -1.66 -0.14
C THR A 226 -20.92 -3.15 -0.09
N ASP A 227 -22.04 -3.59 -0.68
CA ASP A 227 -22.45 -4.99 -0.67
C ASP A 227 -22.18 -5.68 -2.02
N ASP A 228 -21.64 -6.87 -1.96
CA ASP A 228 -21.25 -7.65 -3.14
C ASP A 228 -22.45 -8.09 -3.98
N ILE A 229 -23.58 -8.44 -3.35
CA ILE A 229 -24.80 -8.86 -4.05
C ILE A 229 -25.30 -7.77 -4.99
N SER A 230 -25.26 -6.52 -4.56
CA SER A 230 -25.62 -5.36 -5.40
C SER A 230 -24.65 -5.17 -6.55
N ARG A 231 -23.33 -5.34 -6.32
CA ARG A 231 -22.32 -5.26 -7.38
C ARG A 231 -22.53 -6.35 -8.41
N TYR A 232 -22.72 -7.59 -7.98
CA TYR A 232 -23.03 -8.72 -8.85
C TYR A 232 -24.34 -8.53 -9.63
N THR A 233 -25.39 -8.02 -8.98
CA THR A 233 -26.68 -7.74 -9.62
C THR A 233 -26.53 -6.68 -10.71
N ASP A 234 -25.84 -5.58 -10.44
CA ASP A 234 -25.62 -4.51 -11.43
C ASP A 234 -24.80 -5.04 -12.63
N LEU A 235 -23.79 -5.86 -12.39
CA LEU A 235 -23.02 -6.52 -13.45
C LEU A 235 -23.89 -7.49 -14.26
N SER A 236 -24.65 -8.36 -13.59
CA SER A 236 -25.45 -9.41 -14.23
C SER A 236 -26.59 -8.86 -15.10
N THR A 237 -27.15 -7.73 -14.71
CA THR A 237 -28.23 -7.04 -15.43
C THR A 237 -27.73 -6.07 -16.50
N GLY A 238 -26.42 -5.86 -16.62
CA GLY A 238 -25.83 -4.92 -17.57
C GLY A 238 -25.89 -3.46 -17.16
N LYS A 239 -26.29 -3.19 -15.93
CA LYS A 239 -26.28 -1.85 -15.37
C LYS A 239 -24.86 -1.35 -15.06
N ALA A 240 -23.97 -2.26 -14.68
CA ALA A 240 -22.53 -2.03 -14.65
C ALA A 240 -21.84 -2.88 -15.72
N GLN A 241 -20.82 -2.35 -16.37
CA GLN A 241 -19.99 -3.06 -17.35
C GLN A 241 -18.81 -3.75 -16.68
N VAL A 242 -18.36 -3.22 -15.57
CA VAL A 242 -17.28 -3.76 -14.74
C VAL A 242 -17.73 -3.72 -13.28
N ALA A 243 -17.38 -4.73 -12.52
CA ALA A 243 -17.57 -4.73 -11.07
C ALA A 243 -16.43 -5.50 -10.38
N VAL A 244 -16.13 -5.12 -9.15
CA VAL A 244 -15.30 -5.91 -8.23
C VAL A 244 -16.21 -6.88 -7.51
N ILE A 245 -15.95 -8.18 -7.68
CA ILE A 245 -16.77 -9.27 -7.11
C ILE A 245 -15.91 -10.07 -6.12
N GLU A 246 -16.40 -10.21 -4.89
CA GLU A 246 -15.70 -10.92 -3.84
C GLU A 246 -15.65 -12.43 -4.06
N ALA A 247 -14.69 -13.08 -3.44
CA ALA A 247 -14.41 -14.51 -3.61
C ALA A 247 -15.60 -15.42 -3.31
N GLN A 248 -16.48 -15.02 -2.39
CA GLN A 248 -17.67 -15.80 -2.01
C GLN A 248 -18.65 -16.01 -3.17
N ASP A 249 -18.76 -15.07 -4.11
CA ASP A 249 -19.64 -15.17 -5.27
C ASP A 249 -18.93 -15.71 -6.53
N TRP A 250 -17.67 -16.08 -6.39
CA TRP A 250 -16.83 -16.57 -7.47
C TRP A 250 -17.37 -17.81 -8.21
N ASN A 251 -18.03 -18.71 -7.47
CA ASN A 251 -18.69 -19.86 -8.05
C ASN A 251 -19.82 -19.51 -9.04
N SER A 252 -20.36 -18.31 -8.95
CA SER A 252 -21.35 -17.77 -9.86
C SER A 252 -20.74 -17.08 -11.09
N ILE A 253 -19.49 -16.65 -10.98
CA ILE A 253 -18.76 -15.93 -12.03
C ILE A 253 -18.00 -16.89 -12.94
N VAL A 254 -17.15 -17.75 -12.37
CA VAL A 254 -16.21 -18.59 -13.12
C VAL A 254 -16.89 -19.45 -14.21
N PRO A 255 -18.01 -20.16 -13.94
CA PRO A 255 -18.67 -20.96 -14.95
C PRO A 255 -19.56 -20.18 -15.91
N ASN A 256 -19.76 -18.88 -15.69
CA ASN A 256 -20.71 -18.09 -16.47
C ASN A 256 -20.05 -17.52 -17.74
N PRO A 257 -20.43 -17.97 -18.94
CA PRO A 257 -19.80 -17.55 -20.20
C PRO A 257 -20.05 -16.08 -20.56
N LYS A 258 -20.93 -15.37 -19.84
CA LYS A 258 -21.19 -13.93 -20.04
C LYS A 258 -20.10 -13.04 -19.45
N PHE A 259 -19.27 -13.57 -18.55
CA PHE A 259 -18.27 -12.79 -17.84
C PHE A 259 -16.86 -13.17 -18.25
N VAL A 260 -16.01 -12.19 -18.18
CA VAL A 260 -14.54 -12.32 -18.17
C VAL A 260 -14.06 -11.75 -16.84
N TYR A 261 -13.01 -12.33 -16.30
CA TYR A 261 -12.45 -11.87 -15.03
C TYR A 261 -10.93 -11.80 -15.11
N TYR A 262 -10.38 -10.86 -14.35
CA TYR A 262 -8.95 -10.74 -14.22
C TYR A 262 -8.44 -11.71 -13.16
N GLN A 263 -7.54 -12.59 -13.54
CA GLN A 263 -6.83 -13.46 -12.62
C GLN A 263 -5.43 -12.88 -12.42
N VAL A 264 -5.17 -12.35 -11.24
CA VAL A 264 -3.81 -12.03 -10.85
C VAL A 264 -3.03 -13.34 -10.72
N PRO A 265 -1.78 -13.40 -11.18
CA PRO A 265 -0.93 -14.57 -10.99
C PRO A 265 -0.92 -14.99 -9.52
N LYS A 266 -1.01 -16.29 -9.31
CA LYS A 266 -1.09 -16.92 -7.99
C LYS A 266 -0.01 -16.39 -7.06
N TYR A 267 -0.38 -15.83 -5.90
CA TYR A 267 0.52 -15.35 -4.83
C TYR A 267 1.34 -14.09 -5.12
N SER A 268 0.84 -13.15 -5.90
CA SER A 268 1.73 -12.10 -6.40
C SER A 268 1.99 -10.93 -5.45
N ALA A 269 1.01 -10.49 -4.65
CA ALA A 269 1.19 -9.19 -4.01
C ALA A 269 0.47 -8.96 -2.67
N LEU A 270 -0.32 -9.89 -2.16
CA LEU A 270 -1.03 -9.69 -0.90
C LEU A 270 -0.67 -10.72 0.17
N GLU A 271 -0.71 -10.29 1.41
CA GLU A 271 -0.50 -11.12 2.58
C GLU A 271 -1.61 -10.94 3.60
N ALA A 272 -2.11 -12.05 4.14
CA ALA A 272 -2.83 -12.06 5.41
C ALA A 272 -1.84 -12.28 6.54
N LEU A 273 -1.74 -11.33 7.42
CA LEU A 273 -0.83 -11.35 8.56
C LEU A 273 -1.63 -11.50 9.86
N PHE A 274 -1.20 -12.44 10.69
CA PHE A 274 -1.71 -12.59 12.04
C PHE A 274 -0.57 -12.33 13.00
N SER A 275 -0.56 -11.14 13.56
CA SER A 275 0.48 -10.70 14.49
C SER A 275 0.28 -11.31 15.86
N LEU A 276 1.32 -11.92 16.42
CA LEU A 276 1.37 -12.44 17.78
C LEU A 276 2.09 -11.40 18.64
N ASN A 277 1.36 -10.72 19.53
CA ASN A 277 1.92 -9.62 20.30
C ASN A 277 3.03 -10.10 21.25
N THR A 278 4.22 -9.52 21.11
CA THR A 278 5.45 -9.94 21.82
C THR A 278 5.62 -9.29 23.20
N LYS A 279 4.70 -8.44 23.62
CA LYS A 279 4.71 -7.76 24.94
C LYS A 279 3.58 -8.17 25.85
N LEU A 280 2.49 -8.71 25.31
CA LEU A 280 1.33 -9.12 26.10
C LEU A 280 1.47 -10.58 26.56
N TYR A 281 1.22 -10.81 27.85
CA TYR A 281 1.17 -12.19 28.39
C TYR A 281 -0.07 -12.92 27.86
N PRO A 282 0.03 -14.19 27.49
CA PRO A 282 1.19 -15.07 27.54
C PRO A 282 2.04 -15.07 26.25
N THR A 283 1.64 -14.35 25.20
CA THR A 283 2.34 -14.34 23.89
C THR A 283 3.67 -13.58 23.92
N ASN A 284 4.02 -12.89 25.02
CA ASN A 284 5.36 -12.39 25.25
C ASN A 284 6.41 -13.49 25.47
N ILE A 285 5.97 -14.72 25.75
CA ILE A 285 6.85 -15.90 25.86
C ILE A 285 7.00 -16.52 24.48
N THR A 286 8.25 -16.65 24.00
CA THR A 286 8.54 -17.18 22.66
C THR A 286 8.01 -18.60 22.47
N ASP A 287 8.15 -19.47 23.48
CA ASP A 287 7.65 -20.86 23.40
C ASP A 287 6.13 -20.93 23.25
N VAL A 288 5.39 -19.96 23.81
CA VAL A 288 3.95 -19.85 23.56
C VAL A 288 3.67 -19.49 22.11
N ARG A 289 4.42 -18.55 21.52
CA ARG A 289 4.25 -18.20 20.10
C ARG A 289 4.64 -19.37 19.21
N GLN A 290 5.73 -20.07 19.51
CA GLN A 290 6.11 -21.30 18.80
C GLN A 290 5.04 -22.39 18.92
N ALA A 291 4.44 -22.55 20.08
CA ALA A 291 3.32 -23.46 20.26
C ALA A 291 2.12 -23.07 19.37
N ILE A 292 1.81 -21.79 19.30
CA ILE A 292 0.71 -21.27 18.47
C ILE A 292 0.96 -21.57 16.99
N VAL A 293 2.13 -21.18 16.44
CA VAL A 293 2.39 -21.35 15.00
C VAL A 293 2.45 -22.82 14.58
N HIS A 294 2.85 -23.73 15.44
CA HIS A 294 2.83 -25.17 15.18
C HIS A 294 1.49 -25.85 15.47
N ALA A 295 0.57 -25.19 16.15
CA ALA A 295 -0.78 -25.71 16.38
C ALA A 295 -1.76 -25.38 15.25
N ILE A 296 -1.47 -24.41 14.39
CA ILE A 296 -2.35 -24.01 13.29
C ILE A 296 -2.31 -25.05 12.17
N ASN A 297 -3.50 -25.55 11.79
CA ASN A 297 -3.67 -26.30 10.56
C ASN A 297 -3.78 -25.36 9.37
N TYR A 298 -2.65 -25.04 8.77
CA TYR A 298 -2.55 -24.08 7.65
C TYR A 298 -3.38 -24.50 6.45
N SER A 299 -3.46 -25.80 6.16
CA SER A 299 -4.30 -26.33 5.08
C SER A 299 -5.77 -26.02 5.32
N ASP A 300 -6.26 -26.18 6.55
CA ASP A 300 -7.63 -25.85 6.94
C ASP A 300 -7.87 -24.33 6.92
N LEU A 301 -6.92 -23.56 7.43
CA LEU A 301 -6.96 -22.09 7.41
C LEU A 301 -7.07 -21.57 5.96
N ILE A 302 -6.18 -22.02 5.08
CA ILE A 302 -6.17 -21.65 3.67
C ILE A 302 -7.45 -22.12 2.96
N SER A 303 -7.88 -23.35 3.20
CA SER A 303 -9.08 -23.90 2.57
C SER A 303 -10.35 -23.15 2.97
N LYS A 304 -10.51 -22.84 4.25
CA LYS A 304 -11.76 -22.27 4.78
C LYS A 304 -11.81 -20.75 4.68
N ALA A 305 -10.75 -20.06 5.08
CA ALA A 305 -10.71 -18.61 5.06
C ALA A 305 -10.36 -18.02 3.69
N PHE A 306 -9.54 -18.73 2.91
CA PHE A 306 -9.01 -18.25 1.64
C PHE A 306 -9.38 -19.16 0.44
N LEU A 307 -10.41 -19.97 0.56
CA LEU A 307 -10.96 -20.82 -0.52
C LEU A 307 -9.89 -21.70 -1.23
N GLY A 308 -8.86 -22.11 -0.51
CA GLY A 308 -7.75 -22.89 -1.05
C GLY A 308 -6.74 -22.09 -1.88
N GLN A 309 -6.81 -20.78 -1.86
CA GLN A 309 -6.01 -19.88 -2.70
C GLN A 309 -4.97 -19.10 -1.89
N GLY A 310 -4.31 -19.73 -0.98
CA GLY A 310 -3.24 -19.16 -0.18
C GLY A 310 -1.97 -20.02 -0.23
N GLN A 311 -0.89 -19.46 0.25
CA GLN A 311 0.39 -20.13 0.45
C GLN A 311 0.97 -19.70 1.79
N GLU A 312 1.47 -20.66 2.55
CA GLU A 312 2.23 -20.37 3.77
C GLU A 312 3.54 -19.69 3.42
N LEU A 313 3.90 -18.64 4.15
CA LEU A 313 5.18 -17.95 4.03
C LEU A 313 5.97 -18.06 5.33
N ILE A 314 7.31 -17.94 5.24
CA ILE A 314 8.20 -18.02 6.40
C ILE A 314 8.13 -16.73 7.21
N ALA A 315 7.99 -15.60 6.53
CA ALA A 315 7.98 -14.24 7.08
C ALA A 315 7.12 -13.35 6.20
N PRO A 316 6.80 -12.12 6.60
CA PRO A 316 6.18 -11.15 5.70
C PRO A 316 7.12 -10.91 4.51
N GLU A 317 6.71 -11.39 3.35
CA GLU A 317 7.51 -11.31 2.12
C GLU A 317 6.59 -11.35 0.91
N TYR A 318 6.78 -10.40 0.01
CA TYR A 318 6.03 -10.42 -1.23
C TYR A 318 6.71 -11.36 -2.24
N PRO A 319 6.03 -12.39 -2.75
CA PRO A 319 6.63 -13.37 -3.66
C PRO A 319 7.30 -12.79 -4.90
N ILE A 320 6.89 -11.60 -5.35
CA ILE A 320 7.55 -10.88 -6.45
C ILE A 320 9.01 -10.53 -6.16
N TYR A 321 9.39 -10.47 -4.88
CA TYR A 321 10.76 -10.21 -4.42
C TYR A 321 11.46 -11.48 -3.90
N GLY A 322 10.97 -12.68 -4.25
CA GLY A 322 11.42 -13.95 -3.72
C GLY A 322 12.93 -14.21 -3.76
N GLN A 323 13.66 -13.54 -4.66
CA GLN A 323 15.12 -13.58 -4.69
C GLN A 323 15.78 -13.08 -3.39
N TYR A 324 15.09 -12.25 -2.61
CA TYR A 324 15.58 -11.71 -1.33
C TYR A 324 15.22 -12.58 -0.13
N TYR A 325 14.21 -13.44 -0.26
CA TYR A 325 13.60 -14.16 0.86
C TYR A 325 13.84 -15.67 0.86
N ASN A 326 14.57 -16.18 -0.09
CA ASN A 326 14.89 -17.60 -0.14
C ASN A 326 16.00 -17.94 0.85
N THR A 327 15.64 -18.21 2.11
CA THR A 327 16.59 -18.64 3.14
C THR A 327 16.78 -20.16 3.06
N PRO A 328 17.97 -20.64 2.66
CA PRO A 328 18.21 -22.08 2.53
C PRO A 328 17.97 -22.82 3.86
N GLY A 329 17.18 -23.88 3.80
CA GLY A 329 16.91 -24.75 4.94
C GLY A 329 15.72 -24.34 5.82
N LEU A 330 15.19 -23.13 5.68
CA LEU A 330 13.92 -22.78 6.30
C LEU A 330 12.74 -23.26 5.45
N GLN A 331 11.69 -23.68 6.15
CA GLN A 331 10.39 -24.02 5.58
C GLN A 331 9.32 -23.32 6.41
N PRO A 332 8.15 -23.00 5.85
CA PRO A 332 7.03 -22.51 6.64
C PRO A 332 6.72 -23.41 7.84
N TYR A 333 6.12 -22.85 8.87
CA TYR A 333 5.76 -23.61 10.07
C TYR A 333 4.88 -24.80 9.71
N GLN A 334 5.22 -25.97 10.26
CA GLN A 334 4.47 -27.19 10.00
C GLN A 334 3.46 -27.44 11.13
N TYR A 335 2.21 -27.76 10.76
CA TYR A 335 1.21 -28.23 11.70
C TYR A 335 1.70 -29.47 12.44
N ASN A 336 1.97 -29.35 13.74
CA ASN A 336 2.49 -30.40 14.58
C ASN A 336 2.06 -30.21 16.04
N LEU A 337 0.96 -30.84 16.40
CA LEU A 337 0.40 -30.76 17.77
C LEU A 337 1.34 -31.31 18.86
N THR A 338 2.18 -32.29 18.50
CA THR A 338 3.15 -32.84 19.46
C THR A 338 4.21 -31.80 19.77
N LEU A 339 4.76 -31.16 18.77
CA LEU A 339 5.74 -30.10 18.91
C LEU A 339 5.12 -28.87 19.60
N ALA A 340 3.89 -28.50 19.24
CA ALA A 340 3.16 -27.39 19.88
C ALA A 340 2.98 -27.62 21.38
N LYS A 341 2.59 -28.84 21.80
CA LYS A 341 2.46 -29.21 23.22
C LYS A 341 3.81 -29.25 23.93
N GLN A 342 4.88 -29.62 23.25
CA GLN A 342 6.23 -29.57 23.82
C GLN A 342 6.62 -28.12 24.14
N TYR A 343 6.50 -27.19 23.19
CA TYR A 343 6.78 -25.77 23.42
C TYR A 343 5.91 -25.19 24.56
N LEU A 344 4.64 -25.59 24.61
CA LEU A 344 3.75 -25.12 25.69
C LEU A 344 4.20 -25.63 27.06
N SER A 345 4.74 -26.85 27.12
CA SER A 345 5.34 -27.40 28.34
C SER A 345 6.62 -26.67 28.73
N GLU A 346 7.46 -26.31 27.73
CA GLU A 346 8.70 -25.56 27.93
C GLU A 346 8.44 -24.13 28.39
N ALA A 347 7.34 -23.52 27.97
CA ALA A 347 6.87 -22.22 28.46
C ALA A 347 6.58 -22.19 29.96
N ASN A 348 6.40 -23.35 30.60
CA ASN A 348 6.22 -23.54 32.04
C ASN A 348 5.10 -22.65 32.65
N ILE A 349 3.97 -22.58 31.96
CA ILE A 349 2.78 -21.83 32.43
C ILE A 349 1.85 -22.75 33.20
N THR A 350 1.67 -22.51 34.49
CA THR A 350 0.83 -23.33 35.37
C THR A 350 -0.65 -23.21 35.03
N ASN A 351 -1.13 -22.01 34.71
CA ASN A 351 -2.50 -21.74 34.31
C ASN A 351 -2.49 -20.86 33.06
N MET A 352 -2.72 -21.46 31.89
CA MET A 352 -2.78 -20.75 30.60
C MET A 352 -4.01 -19.84 30.59
N PRO A 353 -3.86 -18.52 30.54
CA PRO A 353 -5.00 -17.61 30.41
C PRO A 353 -5.59 -17.71 28.99
N SER A 354 -6.85 -17.30 28.87
CA SER A 354 -7.40 -17.09 27.53
C SER A 354 -6.70 -15.95 26.83
N ILE A 355 -6.53 -16.10 25.52
CA ILE A 355 -5.98 -15.04 24.64
C ILE A 355 -7.08 -14.46 23.76
N THR A 356 -6.90 -13.25 23.27
CA THR A 356 -7.87 -12.56 22.43
C THR A 356 -7.36 -12.47 20.98
N TYR A 357 -8.23 -12.82 20.04
CA TYR A 357 -8.08 -12.58 18.62
C TYR A 357 -8.97 -11.42 18.23
N THR A 358 -8.39 -10.33 17.68
CA THR A 358 -9.14 -9.15 17.25
C THR A 358 -9.06 -8.96 15.74
N ALA A 359 -10.22 -8.80 15.11
CA ALA A 359 -10.36 -8.66 13.68
C ALA A 359 -11.63 -7.89 13.28
N SER A 360 -11.76 -7.57 12.00
CA SER A 360 -12.96 -6.93 11.46
C SER A 360 -14.14 -7.91 11.36
N SER A 361 -15.31 -7.48 11.84
CA SER A 361 -16.57 -8.20 11.70
C SER A 361 -17.20 -8.05 10.31
N THR A 362 -16.75 -7.07 9.52
CA THR A 362 -17.27 -6.80 8.16
C THR A 362 -16.45 -7.53 7.09
N THR A 363 -15.32 -8.13 7.45
CA THR A 363 -14.45 -8.86 6.53
C THR A 363 -14.60 -10.37 6.80
N VAL A 364 -15.32 -11.07 5.92
CA VAL A 364 -15.77 -12.46 6.13
C VAL A 364 -14.62 -13.41 6.45
N TRP A 365 -13.54 -13.36 5.67
CA TRP A 365 -12.40 -14.28 5.87
C TRP A 365 -11.74 -14.14 7.26
N GLN A 366 -11.75 -12.93 7.84
CA GLN A 366 -11.15 -12.69 9.16
C GLN A 366 -11.91 -13.40 10.28
N GLY A 367 -13.24 -13.41 10.22
CA GLY A 367 -14.07 -14.16 11.15
C GLY A 367 -13.86 -15.68 11.03
N ILE A 368 -13.79 -16.19 9.80
CA ILE A 368 -13.53 -17.61 9.52
C ILE A 368 -12.14 -18.00 10.01
N ALA A 369 -11.11 -17.22 9.70
CA ALA A 369 -9.75 -17.46 10.18
C ALA A 369 -9.69 -17.51 11.72
N GLY A 370 -10.35 -16.57 12.39
CA GLY A 370 -10.46 -16.58 13.85
C GLY A 370 -11.08 -17.87 14.40
N GLN A 371 -12.13 -18.38 13.77
CA GLN A 371 -12.76 -19.66 14.17
C GLN A 371 -11.83 -20.86 13.98
N VAL A 372 -11.07 -20.90 12.88
CA VAL A 372 -10.07 -21.96 12.64
C VAL A 372 -8.98 -21.89 13.70
N ILE A 373 -8.39 -20.71 13.93
CA ILE A 373 -7.36 -20.50 14.94
C ILE A 373 -7.87 -20.88 16.35
N GLN A 374 -9.10 -20.51 16.69
CA GLN A 374 -9.72 -20.87 17.96
C GLN A 374 -9.84 -22.40 18.13
N ALA A 375 -10.32 -23.09 17.09
CA ALA A 375 -10.48 -24.54 17.12
C ALA A 375 -9.13 -25.28 17.22
N ASP A 376 -8.12 -24.79 16.49
CA ASP A 376 -6.79 -25.40 16.48
C ASP A 376 -6.07 -25.21 17.82
N LEU A 377 -6.10 -24.01 18.39
CA LEU A 377 -5.46 -23.72 19.67
C LEU A 377 -6.14 -24.44 20.84
N ALA A 378 -7.43 -24.71 20.75
CA ALA A 378 -8.14 -25.52 21.74
C ALA A 378 -7.56 -26.94 21.86
N GLN A 379 -7.00 -27.51 20.79
CA GLN A 379 -6.38 -28.86 20.79
C GLN A 379 -5.09 -28.94 21.63
N ILE A 380 -4.50 -27.79 21.92
CA ILE A 380 -3.33 -27.68 22.79
C ILE A 380 -3.66 -27.03 24.16
N GLY A 381 -4.95 -26.79 24.43
CA GLY A 381 -5.42 -26.23 25.70
C GLY A 381 -5.39 -24.71 25.82
N ILE A 382 -5.22 -23.99 24.69
CA ILE A 382 -5.31 -22.53 24.67
C ILE A 382 -6.74 -22.12 24.30
N THR A 383 -7.38 -21.32 25.15
CA THR A 383 -8.70 -20.73 24.88
C THR A 383 -8.53 -19.40 24.15
N VAL A 384 -9.19 -19.25 23.01
CA VAL A 384 -9.18 -18.00 22.22
C VAL A 384 -10.55 -17.32 22.30
N ASN A 385 -10.59 -16.06 22.68
CA ASN A 385 -11.77 -15.22 22.65
C ASN A 385 -11.77 -14.42 21.33
N LEU A 386 -12.81 -14.57 20.52
CA LEU A 386 -12.97 -13.82 19.27
C LEU A 386 -13.58 -12.45 19.57
N ASN A 387 -12.85 -11.40 19.29
CA ASN A 387 -13.27 -10.00 19.38
C ASN A 387 -13.42 -9.44 17.96
N LEU A 388 -14.57 -9.69 17.33
CA LEU A 388 -14.89 -9.18 16.00
C LEU A 388 -15.61 -7.85 16.12
N VAL A 389 -15.01 -6.78 15.58
CA VAL A 389 -15.51 -5.40 15.69
C VAL A 389 -15.68 -4.78 14.30
N PRO A 390 -16.52 -3.74 14.13
CA PRO A 390 -16.62 -3.03 12.85
C PRO A 390 -15.25 -2.55 12.35
N TYR A 391 -15.04 -2.53 11.05
CA TYR A 391 -13.75 -2.21 10.42
C TYR A 391 -13.13 -0.91 10.96
N ALA A 392 -13.90 0.17 11.01
CA ALA A 392 -13.42 1.46 11.52
C ALA A 392 -12.96 1.38 12.99
N GLN A 393 -13.63 0.57 13.83
CA GLN A 393 -13.23 0.35 15.21
C GLN A 393 -11.99 -0.53 15.28
N CYS A 394 -11.90 -1.56 14.43
CA CYS A 394 -10.73 -2.41 14.33
C CYS A 394 -9.49 -1.58 13.96
N GLN A 395 -9.60 -0.70 12.98
CA GLN A 395 -8.55 0.24 12.62
C GLN A 395 -8.16 1.17 13.78
N THR A 396 -9.12 1.68 14.53
CA THR A 396 -8.85 2.50 15.73
C THR A 396 -8.05 1.73 16.78
N TYR A 397 -8.36 0.46 17.00
CA TYR A 397 -7.62 -0.38 17.92
C TYR A 397 -6.21 -0.69 17.47
N GLN A 398 -5.99 -0.78 16.18
CA GLN A 398 -4.70 -1.17 15.59
C GLN A 398 -3.87 0.01 15.09
N GLY A 399 -4.37 1.24 15.23
CA GLY A 399 -3.57 2.44 15.05
C GLY A 399 -3.31 2.88 13.62
N THR A 400 -4.20 2.63 12.67
CA THR A 400 -3.96 2.87 11.23
C THR A 400 -3.78 4.34 10.82
N TYR A 401 -4.11 5.33 11.63
CA TYR A 401 -3.86 6.75 11.28
C TYR A 401 -3.53 7.65 12.47
N THR A 402 -3.63 7.16 13.68
CA THR A 402 -3.22 7.90 14.88
C THR A 402 -2.70 6.90 15.90
N TYR A 403 -1.39 6.84 16.02
CA TYR A 403 -0.64 6.00 16.92
C TYR A 403 -1.21 5.90 18.31
N ASN A 404 -1.93 4.83 18.58
CA ASN A 404 -2.25 4.49 19.94
C ASN A 404 -2.04 2.99 20.21
N LEU A 405 -0.81 2.50 19.97
CA LEU A 405 -0.33 1.26 20.61
C LEU A 405 -0.61 1.26 22.10
N GLN A 406 -0.70 2.46 22.70
CA GLN A 406 -1.11 2.68 24.08
C GLN A 406 -2.58 2.26 24.31
N LEU A 407 -3.47 2.39 23.33
CA LEU A 407 -4.86 1.94 23.46
C LEU A 407 -4.97 0.41 23.43
N LEU A 408 -4.17 -0.27 22.61
CA LEU A 408 -4.10 -1.74 22.65
C LEU A 408 -3.46 -2.25 23.92
N LYS A 409 -2.51 -1.49 24.51
CA LYS A 409 -1.84 -1.85 25.77
C LYS A 409 -2.69 -1.56 27.00
N ASN A 410 -3.52 -0.52 26.96
CA ASN A 410 -4.25 0.01 28.13
C ASN A 410 -5.76 -0.26 28.11
N SER A 411 -6.30 -0.82 27.04
CA SER A 411 -7.72 -1.10 26.94
C SER A 411 -8.06 -2.50 27.46
N SER A 412 -9.31 -2.67 27.88
CA SER A 412 -9.93 -3.99 28.12
C SER A 412 -9.91 -4.92 26.89
N VAL A 413 -9.26 -4.52 25.81
CA VAL A 413 -9.19 -5.17 24.49
C VAL A 413 -7.73 -5.47 24.12
N ALA A 414 -6.87 -5.73 25.10
CA ALA A 414 -5.52 -6.23 24.82
C ALA A 414 -5.60 -7.48 23.94
N SER A 415 -5.08 -7.41 22.72
CA SER A 415 -5.17 -8.49 21.75
C SER A 415 -3.83 -9.19 21.61
N GLN A 416 -3.81 -10.48 21.90
CA GLN A 416 -2.62 -11.33 21.70
C GLN A 416 -2.45 -11.73 20.25
N ILE A 417 -3.56 -11.83 19.48
CA ILE A 417 -3.55 -12.09 18.04
C ILE A 417 -4.34 -10.98 17.34
N ALA A 418 -3.76 -10.28 16.40
CA ALA A 418 -4.41 -9.23 15.66
C ALA A 418 -3.99 -9.23 14.18
N ILE A 419 -4.84 -8.69 13.31
CA ILE A 419 -4.56 -8.51 11.88
C ILE A 419 -4.15 -7.05 11.68
N PRO A 420 -2.90 -6.75 11.24
CA PRO A 420 -2.47 -5.39 11.00
C PRO A 420 -3.43 -4.63 10.08
N GLY A 421 -3.81 -3.41 10.48
CA GLY A 421 -4.75 -2.58 9.72
C GLY A 421 -6.13 -3.20 9.47
N CYS A 422 -6.42 -4.37 10.05
CA CYS A 422 -7.66 -5.13 9.84
C CYS A 422 -7.93 -5.49 8.37
N GLY A 423 -6.88 -5.57 7.58
CA GLY A 423 -6.95 -5.89 6.16
C GLY A 423 -5.77 -6.74 5.71
N PRO A 424 -5.77 -7.15 4.45
CA PRO A 424 -4.58 -7.70 3.81
C PRO A 424 -3.62 -6.56 3.49
N TRP A 425 -2.37 -6.92 3.29
CA TRP A 425 -1.31 -5.97 2.94
C TRP A 425 -0.63 -6.35 1.65
N GLY A 426 -0.25 -5.35 0.87
CA GLY A 426 0.50 -5.47 -0.37
C GLY A 426 1.70 -4.53 -0.38
N PRO A 427 2.59 -4.64 -1.37
CA PRO A 427 3.77 -3.79 -1.48
C PRO A 427 3.36 -2.36 -1.83
N SER A 428 3.26 -1.50 -0.82
CA SER A 428 2.82 -0.11 -1.00
C SER A 428 3.94 0.80 -1.52
N GLU A 429 5.19 0.52 -1.17
CA GLU A 429 6.34 1.35 -1.56
C GLU A 429 7.21 0.73 -2.64
N LEU A 430 6.81 -0.40 -3.21
CA LEU A 430 7.56 -1.12 -4.25
C LEU A 430 9.00 -1.44 -3.84
N THR A 431 9.20 -1.81 -2.58
CA THR A 431 10.48 -2.23 -2.02
C THR A 431 10.38 -3.61 -1.38
N PRO A 432 11.39 -4.47 -1.54
CA PRO A 432 11.40 -5.78 -0.91
C PRO A 432 11.36 -5.75 0.62
N ALA A 433 11.72 -4.63 1.25
CA ALA A 433 11.74 -4.49 2.69
C ALA A 433 10.48 -3.85 3.28
N ASP A 434 9.50 -3.53 2.44
CA ASP A 434 8.25 -2.88 2.84
C ASP A 434 7.54 -3.65 3.96
N ALA A 435 7.19 -4.89 3.72
CA ALA A 435 6.53 -5.73 4.72
C ALA A 435 7.35 -5.88 6.02
N TRP A 436 8.68 -5.89 5.92
CA TRP A 436 9.55 -6.00 7.10
C TRP A 436 9.58 -4.70 7.90
N THR A 437 9.64 -3.56 7.21
CA THR A 437 9.60 -2.25 7.85
C THR A 437 8.29 -2.07 8.60
N ASP A 438 7.18 -2.46 8.00
CA ASP A 438 5.87 -2.23 8.56
C ASP A 438 5.47 -3.20 9.68
N PHE A 439 5.87 -4.45 9.60
CA PHE A 439 5.31 -5.47 10.50
C PHE A 439 6.27 -5.99 11.56
N VAL A 440 7.57 -5.85 11.35
CA VAL A 440 8.59 -6.45 12.24
C VAL A 440 9.69 -5.49 12.63
N SER A 441 9.47 -4.20 12.50
CA SER A 441 10.42 -3.14 12.85
C SER A 441 9.81 -2.12 13.80
N ASN A 442 10.66 -1.55 14.66
CA ASN A 442 10.29 -0.41 15.49
C ASN A 442 10.21 0.90 14.70
N ARG A 443 10.57 0.91 13.42
CA ARG A 443 10.42 2.05 12.52
C ARG A 443 8.97 2.32 12.19
N SER A 444 8.22 1.25 11.91
CA SER A 444 6.79 1.41 11.66
C SER A 444 6.04 1.53 12.97
N THR A 445 5.20 2.49 12.95
CA THR A 445 4.29 2.77 14.01
C THR A 445 2.85 2.35 13.64
N ILE A 446 2.62 1.88 12.40
CA ILE A 446 1.29 1.56 11.86
C ILE A 446 1.00 0.06 11.85
N GLY A 447 1.89 -0.73 11.26
CA GLY A 447 1.66 -2.15 10.99
C GLY A 447 2.19 -3.10 12.05
N ASN A 448 3.17 -2.67 12.87
CA ASN A 448 3.83 -3.53 13.87
C ASN A 448 2.94 -3.74 15.11
N VAL A 449 1.74 -4.30 14.93
CA VAL A 449 0.84 -4.63 16.04
C VAL A 449 1.33 -5.82 16.89
N ALA A 450 2.34 -6.55 16.40
CA ALA A 450 3.08 -7.53 17.21
C ALA A 450 3.93 -6.86 18.30
N ASP A 451 4.17 -5.56 18.24
CA ASP A 451 5.10 -4.83 19.11
C ASP A 451 6.49 -5.51 19.14
N TYR A 452 6.89 -6.04 17.98
CA TYR A 452 8.13 -6.79 17.81
C TYR A 452 9.29 -5.86 17.48
N SER A 453 10.43 -6.11 18.07
CA SER A 453 11.71 -5.47 17.73
C SER A 453 12.86 -6.40 18.10
N ASN A 454 13.75 -6.60 17.15
CA ASN A 454 14.95 -7.42 17.34
C ASN A 454 16.15 -6.78 16.63
N PRO A 455 17.30 -6.60 17.29
CA PRO A 455 18.46 -5.93 16.70
C PRO A 455 18.97 -6.56 15.39
N VAL A 456 18.83 -7.88 15.22
CA VAL A 456 19.24 -8.57 13.99
C VAL A 456 18.34 -8.15 12.82
N VAL A 457 17.03 -8.09 13.06
CA VAL A 457 16.03 -7.68 12.06
C VAL A 457 16.18 -6.20 11.75
N GLU A 458 16.29 -5.35 12.77
CA GLU A 458 16.48 -3.89 12.58
C GLU A 458 17.77 -3.59 11.80
N THR A 459 18.86 -4.32 12.06
CA THR A 459 20.11 -4.15 11.31
C THR A 459 19.94 -4.54 9.85
N ALA A 460 19.21 -5.62 9.57
CA ALA A 460 18.96 -6.06 8.20
C ALA A 460 18.14 -5.01 7.43
N ILE A 461 17.06 -4.50 8.03
CA ILE A 461 16.20 -3.47 7.44
C ILE A 461 17.00 -2.20 7.17
N ASN A 462 17.77 -1.71 8.14
CA ASN A 462 18.58 -0.50 7.98
C ASN A 462 19.61 -0.66 6.86
N SER A 463 20.33 -1.79 6.84
CA SER A 463 21.34 -2.04 5.83
C SER A 463 20.77 -2.28 4.43
N PHE A 464 19.52 -2.74 4.34
CA PHE A 464 18.82 -2.91 3.07
C PHE A 464 18.68 -1.57 2.35
N PHE A 465 18.34 -0.51 3.06
CA PHE A 465 18.20 0.82 2.48
C PHE A 465 19.55 1.48 2.19
N ASP A 466 20.55 1.23 3.02
CA ASP A 466 21.85 1.91 2.95
C ASP A 466 22.85 1.25 1.97
N SER A 467 22.57 0.02 1.48
CA SER A 467 23.50 -0.75 0.66
C SER A 467 22.95 -1.04 -0.73
N GLN A 468 23.82 -0.96 -1.73
CA GLN A 468 23.55 -1.43 -3.11
C GLN A 468 24.13 -2.84 -3.37
N ASN A 469 24.79 -3.45 -2.38
CA ASN A 469 25.39 -4.78 -2.51
C ASN A 469 24.35 -5.88 -2.25
N THR A 470 23.75 -6.41 -3.30
CA THR A 470 22.70 -7.42 -3.25
C THR A 470 23.10 -8.66 -2.44
N THR A 471 24.33 -9.15 -2.61
CA THR A 471 24.83 -10.33 -1.86
C THR A 471 24.92 -10.05 -0.36
N TYR A 472 25.37 -8.87 0.01
CA TYR A 472 25.43 -8.44 1.41
C TYR A 472 24.02 -8.34 2.01
N ILE A 473 23.09 -7.71 1.28
CA ILE A 473 21.67 -7.58 1.67
C ILE A 473 21.04 -8.96 1.86
N GLN A 474 21.19 -9.88 0.90
CA GLN A 474 20.67 -11.25 0.99
C GLN A 474 21.19 -11.98 2.24
N GLY A 475 22.48 -11.82 2.55
CA GLY A 475 23.06 -12.41 3.75
C GLY A 475 22.47 -11.86 5.05
N LEU A 476 22.12 -10.58 5.09
CA LEU A 476 21.45 -9.97 6.24
C LEU A 476 19.99 -10.41 6.35
N LEU A 477 19.26 -10.42 5.25
CA LEU A 477 17.85 -10.86 5.21
C LEU A 477 17.73 -12.32 5.61
N THR A 478 18.65 -13.19 5.17
CA THR A 478 18.70 -14.59 5.60
C THR A 478 18.82 -14.73 7.13
N LYS A 479 19.70 -13.94 7.76
CA LYS A 479 19.82 -13.94 9.23
C LYS A 479 18.56 -13.42 9.91
N ALA A 480 18.00 -12.34 9.39
CA ALA A 480 16.80 -11.74 9.95
C ALA A 480 15.57 -12.65 9.77
N GLN A 481 15.42 -13.32 8.64
CA GLN A 481 14.37 -14.30 8.40
C GLN A 481 14.47 -15.50 9.36
N THR A 482 15.71 -15.99 9.59
CA THR A 482 15.95 -17.03 10.60
C THR A 482 15.57 -16.57 11.99
N GLN A 483 15.87 -15.32 12.34
CA GLN A 483 15.50 -14.75 13.64
C GLN A 483 13.98 -14.60 13.79
N LEU A 484 13.30 -14.10 12.76
CA LEU A 484 11.83 -14.00 12.74
C LEU A 484 11.19 -15.37 12.91
N TYR A 485 11.68 -16.37 12.20
CA TYR A 485 11.19 -17.75 12.34
C TYR A 485 11.34 -18.26 13.78
N ASN A 486 12.49 -18.02 14.43
CA ASN A 486 12.74 -18.46 15.80
C ASN A 486 11.90 -17.67 16.83
N ASP A 487 11.63 -16.40 16.60
CA ASP A 487 10.86 -15.55 17.50
C ASP A 487 9.34 -15.68 17.31
N ALA A 488 8.90 -16.15 16.15
CA ALA A 488 7.50 -16.36 15.77
C ALA A 488 6.55 -15.18 16.08
N PRO A 489 6.84 -13.95 15.65
CA PRO A 489 5.95 -12.82 15.91
C PRO A 489 4.73 -12.80 14.99
N LEU A 490 4.74 -13.55 13.89
CA LEU A 490 3.74 -13.51 12.83
C LEU A 490 3.40 -14.91 12.31
N ILE A 491 2.14 -15.08 11.89
CA ILE A 491 1.68 -16.09 10.95
C ILE A 491 1.42 -15.37 9.63
N THR A 492 2.06 -15.79 8.54
CA THR A 492 1.97 -15.12 7.24
C THR A 492 1.41 -16.06 6.17
N ILE A 493 0.36 -15.63 5.50
CA ILE A 493 -0.25 -16.34 4.37
C ILE A 493 -0.19 -15.43 3.15
N GLY A 494 0.58 -15.80 2.15
CA GLY A 494 0.57 -15.14 0.84
C GLY A 494 -0.73 -15.43 0.11
N LEU A 495 -1.36 -14.41 -0.43
CA LEU A 495 -2.66 -14.47 -1.07
C LEU A 495 -2.59 -14.01 -2.52
N GLY A 496 -3.50 -14.49 -3.35
CA GLY A 496 -3.82 -13.84 -4.62
C GLY A 496 -4.71 -12.61 -4.39
N LEU A 497 -4.43 -11.52 -5.09
CA LEU A 497 -5.16 -10.24 -4.96
C LEU A 497 -6.69 -10.38 -4.95
N TRP A 498 -7.24 -11.25 -5.78
CA TRP A 498 -8.68 -11.42 -5.94
C TRP A 498 -9.41 -12.01 -4.73
N LEU A 499 -8.70 -12.64 -3.81
CA LEU A 499 -9.29 -13.33 -2.67
C LEU A 499 -9.82 -12.39 -1.61
N VAL A 500 -9.25 -11.21 -1.51
CA VAL A 500 -9.44 -10.36 -0.35
C VAL A 500 -10.25 -9.13 -0.68
N ASP A 501 -9.99 -8.52 -1.83
CA ASP A 501 -10.67 -7.31 -2.27
C ASP A 501 -11.62 -7.55 -3.45
N GLY A 502 -11.76 -8.82 -3.85
CA GLY A 502 -12.53 -9.21 -5.01
C GLY A 502 -11.73 -9.15 -6.30
N SER A 503 -12.27 -9.75 -7.34
CA SER A 503 -11.71 -9.72 -8.68
C SER A 503 -12.48 -8.79 -9.58
N ILE A 504 -11.76 -8.12 -10.49
CA ILE A 504 -12.40 -7.34 -11.54
C ILE A 504 -13.07 -8.31 -12.51
N VAL A 505 -14.37 -8.16 -12.64
CA VAL A 505 -15.22 -8.92 -13.55
C VAL A 505 -15.90 -7.99 -14.52
N TRP A 506 -15.92 -8.33 -15.80
CA TRP A 506 -16.59 -7.52 -16.83
C TRP A 506 -17.41 -8.36 -17.79
N GLN A 507 -18.33 -7.70 -18.45
CA GLN A 507 -19.21 -8.33 -19.44
C GLN A 507 -18.44 -8.61 -20.73
N LYS A 508 -18.45 -9.89 -21.13
CA LYS A 508 -17.85 -10.34 -22.39
C LYS A 508 -18.53 -9.71 -23.59
N GLY A 509 -17.74 -9.19 -24.52
CA GLY A 509 -18.24 -8.56 -25.75
C GLY A 509 -18.71 -7.11 -25.57
N VAL A 510 -18.63 -6.57 -24.36
CA VAL A 510 -18.80 -5.12 -24.09
C VAL A 510 -17.43 -4.47 -23.93
N ILE A 511 -16.59 -5.05 -23.08
CA ILE A 511 -15.21 -4.61 -22.91
C ILE A 511 -14.30 -5.71 -23.44
N ASN A 512 -13.39 -5.35 -24.35
CA ASN A 512 -12.41 -6.28 -24.91
C ASN A 512 -11.22 -6.49 -23.98
N SER A 513 -10.63 -5.39 -23.53
CA SER A 513 -9.44 -5.40 -22.69
C SER A 513 -9.28 -4.08 -21.94
N PHE A 514 -8.49 -4.13 -20.90
CA PHE A 514 -7.91 -2.99 -20.19
C PHE A 514 -6.65 -3.45 -19.48
N LEU A 515 -5.80 -2.51 -19.11
CA LEU A 515 -4.68 -2.78 -18.22
C LEU A 515 -5.14 -2.68 -16.77
N VAL A 516 -4.55 -3.49 -15.93
CA VAL A 516 -4.63 -3.41 -14.48
C VAL A 516 -3.21 -3.19 -14.01
N ASP A 517 -2.98 -2.24 -13.14
CA ASP A 517 -1.67 -2.11 -12.51
C ASP A 517 -1.64 -3.02 -11.27
N PRO A 518 -0.91 -4.13 -11.34
CA PRO A 518 -0.88 -5.09 -10.24
C PRO A 518 0.02 -4.64 -9.09
N LEU A 519 0.79 -3.57 -9.27
CA LEU A 519 1.71 -3.02 -8.28
C LEU A 519 1.14 -1.82 -7.52
N THR A 520 0.06 -1.22 -8.01
CA THR A 520 -0.59 -0.17 -7.26
C THR A 520 -1.36 -0.76 -6.09
N THR A 521 -0.76 -0.62 -4.95
CA THR A 521 -1.34 -0.70 -3.60
C THR A 521 -2.45 -1.73 -3.42
N GLY A 522 -2.09 -2.80 -2.87
CA GLY A 522 -2.76 -3.95 -2.29
C GLY A 522 -4.27 -4.01 -2.09
N THR A 523 -5.01 -2.97 -2.31
CA THR A 523 -6.43 -2.94 -1.99
C THR A 523 -7.35 -2.59 -3.15
N ASP A 524 -6.86 -2.01 -4.25
CA ASP A 524 -7.73 -1.49 -5.29
C ASP A 524 -7.28 -1.88 -6.69
N THR A 525 -7.42 -3.15 -7.04
CA THR A 525 -7.31 -3.55 -8.44
C THR A 525 -8.43 -2.91 -9.25
N MET A 526 -8.16 -1.72 -9.80
CA MET A 526 -9.09 -1.03 -10.67
C MET A 526 -8.59 -1.08 -12.12
N PRO A 527 -9.49 -1.14 -13.10
CA PRO A 527 -9.10 -0.96 -14.50
C PRO A 527 -8.43 0.40 -14.67
N ILE A 528 -7.33 0.45 -15.39
CA ILE A 528 -6.73 1.72 -15.80
C ILE A 528 -7.65 2.31 -16.87
N LEU A 529 -8.44 3.30 -16.49
CA LEU A 529 -9.62 3.78 -17.23
C LEU A 529 -9.32 4.18 -18.67
N ASN A 530 -8.17 4.78 -18.93
CA ASN A 530 -7.78 5.21 -20.27
C ASN A 530 -7.36 4.05 -21.19
N THR A 531 -7.12 2.87 -20.66
CA THR A 531 -6.76 1.68 -21.45
C THR A 531 -7.95 0.80 -21.80
N ILE A 532 -9.16 1.15 -21.38
CA ILE A 532 -10.38 0.38 -21.68
C ILE A 532 -10.67 0.40 -23.17
N THR A 533 -10.78 -0.77 -23.77
CA THR A 533 -11.20 -0.95 -25.18
C THR A 533 -12.53 -1.69 -25.25
N PHE A 534 -13.37 -1.30 -26.20
CA PHE A 534 -14.69 -1.91 -26.42
C PHE A 534 -14.66 -2.92 -27.57
N GLY A 535 -15.61 -3.90 -27.48
CA GLY A 535 -15.84 -4.90 -28.50
C GLY A 535 -16.67 -4.40 -29.68
#